data_04146a6eabee545c5eecf51ad688b0ed
#
_entry.id   04146a6eabee545c5eecf51ad688b0ed
#
_cell.length_a   1.000
_cell.length_b   1.000
_cell.length_c   1.000
_cell.angle_alpha   90.00
_cell.angle_beta   90.00
_cell.angle_gamma   90.00
#
_symmetry.space_group_name_H-M   'P 1'
#
loop_
_entity.id
_entity.type
_entity.pdbx_description
1 polymer ?
#
loop_
_entity_poly.entity_id
_entity_poly.type
_entity_poly.pdbx_seq_one_letter_code
_entity_poly.pdbx_strand_id
1 'polypeptide(L)'
;RSSAASDVYKRQIHFKLFGSTAAAGRAVFVVKGDFAITGLLVSHSRCAAVTATEDPQNCESLYDNFSKLCVRDDQLFRDTSMRQLISQYDYMHTLLASNLRWMFGHLNELLLPDDLFEEILTAHEAELKDFLGATPAELRSVHNLAKGVVEETNIRILIYEAAFSSMAVSGELDFFSYKVSLTPDQRSRCISYVLQLCKQREKLEFRLISGRIVNDFQYVADPNMFLSGAASYLRLDNNCPINRIAMVNNSVMEDRLSEYFDQVWNLDDQNVTKERNAIAEHIHHILQGIHLITRAKSDEMEELQESWMNKI
;
A
#
# COMPACT_ATOMS: atom_id res chain seq x y z
N ARG A 1 9.88 -27.86 -13.82
CA ARG A 1 10.61 -28.09 -12.53
C ARG A 1 10.93 -26.82 -11.74
N SER A 2 10.33 -25.64 -12.04
CA SER A 2 10.68 -24.38 -11.35
C SER A 2 9.54 -23.76 -10.51
N SER A 3 8.33 -24.31 -10.51
CA SER A 3 7.20 -23.70 -9.76
C SER A 3 7.22 -24.01 -8.26
N ALA A 4 7.66 -25.20 -7.85
CA ALA A 4 7.68 -25.58 -6.44
C ALA A 4 8.74 -24.83 -5.60
N ALA A 5 9.90 -24.50 -6.20
CA ALA A 5 10.95 -23.74 -5.51
C ALA A 5 10.55 -22.26 -5.28
N SER A 6 9.79 -21.66 -6.22
CA SER A 6 9.32 -20.29 -6.10
C SER A 6 8.30 -20.10 -4.96
N ASP A 7 7.47 -21.11 -4.69
CA ASP A 7 6.46 -21.04 -3.63
C ASP A 7 7.02 -21.23 -2.22
N VAL A 8 8.14 -21.93 -2.08
CA VAL A 8 8.83 -22.08 -0.79
C VAL A 8 9.55 -20.80 -0.40
N TYR A 9 10.14 -20.07 -1.35
CA TYR A 9 10.81 -18.80 -1.09
C TYR A 9 9.86 -17.67 -0.67
N LYS A 10 8.63 -17.69 -1.15
CA LYS A 10 7.64 -16.65 -0.81
C LYS A 10 7.06 -16.76 0.61
N ARG A 11 7.29 -17.86 1.32
CA ARG A 11 6.56 -18.15 2.57
C ARG A 11 7.32 -17.90 3.87
N GLN A 12 8.61 -17.53 3.85
CA GLN A 12 9.41 -17.62 5.09
C GLN A 12 10.36 -16.44 5.40
N ILE A 13 10.36 -15.34 4.64
CA ILE A 13 11.24 -14.22 4.98
C ILE A 13 10.46 -13.22 5.84
N HIS A 14 10.73 -13.22 7.14
CA HIS A 14 10.26 -12.21 8.06
C HIS A 14 11.31 -11.12 8.21
N PHE A 15 11.03 -9.93 7.68
CA PHE A 15 11.89 -8.78 7.87
C PHE A 15 11.51 -8.06 9.17
N LYS A 16 12.50 -7.82 10.01
CA LYS A 16 12.40 -6.94 11.16
C LYS A 16 13.45 -5.86 11.02
N LEU A 17 13.05 -4.61 11.11
CA LEU A 17 13.95 -3.47 11.05
C LEU A 17 14.11 -2.88 12.45
N PHE A 18 15.35 -2.71 12.87
CA PHE A 18 15.70 -2.16 14.15
C PHE A 18 16.59 -0.93 13.95
N GLY A 19 16.39 0.11 14.77
CA GLY A 19 17.27 1.27 14.85
C GLY A 19 18.40 0.96 15.80
N SER A 20 19.65 1.02 15.32
CA SER A 20 20.82 0.82 16.17
C SER A 20 21.90 1.86 15.88
N THR A 21 22.39 2.52 16.92
CA THR A 21 23.56 3.40 16.84
C THR A 21 24.87 2.62 16.84
N ALA A 22 24.85 1.38 17.32
CA ALA A 22 26.03 0.51 17.42
C ALA A 22 26.42 -0.16 16.09
N ALA A 23 25.51 -0.20 15.10
CA ALA A 23 25.73 -0.86 13.82
C ALA A 23 26.41 0.01 12.76
N ALA A 24 26.83 1.24 13.10
CA ALA A 24 27.47 2.15 12.15
C ALA A 24 28.72 1.51 11.54
N GLY A 25 28.77 1.45 10.20
CA GLY A 25 29.88 0.91 9.44
C GLY A 25 29.92 -0.60 9.27
N ARG A 26 28.86 -1.33 9.62
CA ARG A 26 28.77 -2.78 9.40
C ARG A 26 27.48 -3.15 8.71
N ALA A 27 27.58 -4.07 7.75
CA ALA A 27 26.43 -4.74 7.13
C ALA A 27 26.55 -6.25 7.38
N VAL A 28 25.44 -6.86 7.80
CA VAL A 28 25.40 -8.31 8.04
C VAL A 28 24.13 -8.86 7.43
N PHE A 29 24.31 -9.93 6.67
CA PHE A 29 23.24 -10.74 6.15
C PHE A 29 23.50 -12.19 6.61
N VAL A 30 22.54 -12.81 7.29
CA VAL A 30 22.71 -14.16 7.80
C VAL A 30 21.43 -14.97 7.62
N VAL A 31 21.58 -16.18 7.08
CA VAL A 31 20.56 -17.21 7.03
C VAL A 31 20.95 -18.29 8.02
N LYS A 32 20.08 -18.57 8.99
CA LYS A 32 20.36 -19.47 10.10
C LYS A 32 20.75 -20.87 9.56
N GLY A 33 21.96 -21.31 9.93
CA GLY A 33 22.47 -22.64 9.57
C GLY A 33 22.83 -22.84 8.10
N ASP A 34 22.81 -21.79 7.27
CA ASP A 34 23.08 -21.91 5.83
C ASP A 34 24.27 -21.05 5.41
N PHE A 35 24.10 -19.72 5.33
CA PHE A 35 25.19 -18.84 4.97
C PHE A 35 25.12 -17.49 5.68
N ALA A 36 26.27 -16.81 5.76
CA ALA A 36 26.36 -15.45 6.27
C ALA A 36 27.34 -14.62 5.45
N ILE A 37 27.00 -13.34 5.26
CA ILE A 37 27.85 -12.33 4.66
C ILE A 37 27.97 -11.17 5.64
N THR A 38 29.20 -10.77 5.94
CA THR A 38 29.48 -9.61 6.76
C THR A 38 30.32 -8.62 5.98
N GLY A 39 29.92 -7.34 6.00
CA GLY A 39 30.63 -6.27 5.33
C GLY A 39 31.06 -5.18 6.31
N LEU A 40 32.29 -4.68 6.17
CA LEU A 40 32.77 -3.48 6.82
C LEU A 40 32.61 -2.30 5.87
N LEU A 41 31.77 -1.35 6.24
CA LEU A 41 31.48 -0.16 5.44
C LEU A 41 32.36 1.00 5.87
N VAL A 42 33.02 1.67 4.95
CA VAL A 42 33.79 2.91 5.17
C VAL A 42 32.93 4.13 4.93
N SER A 43 31.92 4.00 4.06
CA SER A 43 30.89 5.01 3.83
C SER A 43 29.61 4.31 3.36
N HIS A 44 28.51 5.06 3.19
CA HIS A 44 27.23 4.51 2.69
C HIS A 44 27.30 3.75 1.36
N SER A 45 28.33 4.03 0.55
CA SER A 45 28.51 3.41 -0.78
C SER A 45 29.80 2.60 -0.94
N ARG A 46 30.64 2.49 0.08
CA ARG A 46 31.94 1.83 0.00
C ARG A 46 32.10 0.78 1.08
N CYS A 47 32.36 -0.46 0.66
CA CYS A 47 32.70 -1.57 1.53
C CYS A 47 34.22 -1.77 1.52
N ALA A 48 34.85 -1.81 2.71
CA ALA A 48 36.28 -2.05 2.85
C ALA A 48 36.64 -3.54 2.82
N ALA A 49 35.76 -4.39 3.35
CA ALA A 49 35.96 -5.82 3.40
C ALA A 49 34.60 -6.52 3.41
N VAL A 50 34.55 -7.69 2.77
CA VAL A 50 33.41 -8.60 2.81
C VAL A 50 33.94 -9.97 3.20
N THR A 51 33.30 -10.61 4.18
CA THR A 51 33.55 -11.99 4.58
C THR A 51 32.28 -12.79 4.37
N ALA A 52 32.38 -13.92 3.71
CA ALA A 52 31.28 -14.87 3.53
C ALA A 52 31.67 -16.20 4.20
N THR A 53 30.68 -16.88 4.78
CA THR A 53 30.82 -18.20 5.37
C THR A 53 29.58 -19.05 5.09
N GLU A 54 29.79 -20.33 4.79
CA GLU A 54 28.76 -21.35 4.63
C GLU A 54 28.87 -22.41 5.74
N ASP A 55 29.71 -22.19 6.75
CA ASP A 55 29.78 -23.08 7.91
C ASP A 55 28.50 -22.93 8.75
N PRO A 56 27.69 -24.00 8.89
CA PRO A 56 26.42 -23.96 9.59
C PRO A 56 26.55 -23.52 11.06
N GLN A 57 27.59 -23.88 11.77
CA GLN A 57 27.80 -23.52 13.17
C GLN A 57 28.11 -22.03 13.31
N ASN A 58 28.94 -21.48 12.43
CA ASN A 58 29.22 -20.06 12.38
C ASN A 58 27.98 -19.25 12.01
N CYS A 59 27.21 -19.72 11.04
CA CYS A 59 25.95 -19.09 10.61
C CYS A 59 24.91 -19.09 11.73
N GLU A 60 24.75 -20.17 12.46
CA GLU A 60 23.85 -20.27 13.61
C GLU A 60 24.30 -19.34 14.75
N SER A 61 25.57 -19.35 15.09
CA SER A 61 26.16 -18.48 16.11
C SER A 61 25.99 -17.00 15.77
N LEU A 62 26.25 -16.62 14.53
CA LEU A 62 26.03 -15.25 14.04
C LEU A 62 24.56 -14.86 14.13
N TYR A 63 23.66 -15.71 13.68
CA TYR A 63 22.20 -15.46 13.75
C TYR A 63 21.75 -15.24 15.19
N ASP A 64 22.14 -16.10 16.12
CA ASP A 64 21.76 -16.00 17.52
C ASP A 64 22.33 -14.75 18.19
N ASN A 65 23.58 -14.38 17.86
CA ASN A 65 24.20 -13.17 18.37
C ASN A 65 23.50 -11.91 17.86
N PHE A 66 23.16 -11.86 16.56
CA PHE A 66 22.39 -10.75 15.99
C PHE A 66 20.97 -10.66 16.56
N SER A 67 20.30 -11.81 16.71
CA SER A 67 18.97 -11.85 17.34
C SER A 67 18.99 -11.29 18.76
N LYS A 68 20.05 -11.57 19.55
CA LYS A 68 20.21 -11.02 20.90
C LYS A 68 20.51 -9.50 20.88
N LEU A 69 21.24 -9.01 19.89
CA LEU A 69 21.48 -7.57 19.72
C LEU A 69 20.17 -6.86 19.36
N CYS A 70 19.41 -7.41 18.41
CA CYS A 70 18.12 -6.84 17.98
C CYS A 70 17.08 -6.75 19.10
N VAL A 71 17.13 -7.62 20.12
CA VAL A 71 16.24 -7.51 21.30
C VAL A 71 16.47 -6.23 22.11
N ARG A 72 17.66 -5.64 22.02
CA ARG A 72 18.05 -4.40 22.74
C ARG A 72 17.81 -3.13 21.93
N ASP A 73 17.58 -3.27 20.65
CA ASP A 73 17.38 -2.15 19.73
C ASP A 73 15.90 -1.87 19.55
N ASP A 74 15.54 -0.60 19.30
CA ASP A 74 14.17 -0.20 19.04
C ASP A 74 13.69 -0.76 17.70
N GLN A 75 12.62 -1.54 17.74
CA GLN A 75 11.98 -2.02 16.53
C GLN A 75 11.31 -0.85 15.80
N LEU A 76 11.75 -0.57 14.57
CA LEU A 76 11.25 0.55 13.77
C LEU A 76 9.83 0.36 13.29
N PHE A 77 9.48 -0.90 12.95
CA PHE A 77 8.16 -1.29 12.50
C PHE A 77 7.66 -2.50 13.27
N ARG A 78 6.39 -2.48 13.62
CA ARG A 78 5.67 -3.62 14.18
C ARG A 78 4.78 -4.22 13.10
N ASP A 79 4.97 -5.51 12.79
CA ASP A 79 4.06 -6.25 11.93
C ASP A 79 2.68 -6.33 12.59
N THR A 80 1.65 -6.00 11.82
CA THR A 80 0.25 -6.09 12.27
C THR A 80 -0.64 -6.49 11.09
N SER A 81 -1.91 -6.67 11.34
CA SER A 81 -2.92 -6.95 10.32
C SER A 81 -4.05 -5.93 10.39
N MET A 82 -4.85 -5.81 9.32
CA MET A 82 -6.01 -4.93 9.32
C MET A 82 -7.01 -5.33 10.43
N ARG A 83 -7.18 -6.62 10.69
CA ARG A 83 -7.96 -7.13 11.83
C ARG A 83 -7.49 -6.53 13.17
N GLN A 84 -6.19 -6.51 13.41
CA GLN A 84 -5.63 -5.93 14.64
C GLN A 84 -5.79 -4.41 14.67
N LEU A 85 -5.55 -3.71 13.56
CA LEU A 85 -5.75 -2.26 13.49
C LEU A 85 -7.18 -1.85 13.83
N ILE A 86 -8.17 -2.58 13.31
CA ILE A 86 -9.59 -2.30 13.57
C ILE A 86 -9.94 -2.65 15.02
N SER A 87 -9.58 -3.87 15.49
CA SER A 87 -9.93 -4.35 16.83
C SER A 87 -9.26 -3.58 17.98
N GLN A 88 -8.08 -3.00 17.72
CA GLN A 88 -7.34 -2.18 18.70
C GLN A 88 -7.65 -0.68 18.55
N TYR A 89 -8.55 -0.30 17.64
CA TYR A 89 -8.90 1.08 17.31
C TYR A 89 -7.74 1.93 16.74
N ASP A 90 -6.59 1.32 16.44
CA ASP A 90 -5.44 2.03 15.85
C ASP A 90 -5.80 2.68 14.52
N TYR A 91 -6.65 2.03 13.72
CA TYR A 91 -7.18 2.58 12.47
C TYR A 91 -7.94 3.91 12.69
N MET A 92 -8.83 3.93 13.70
CA MET A 92 -9.58 5.13 14.05
C MET A 92 -8.67 6.21 14.63
N HIS A 93 -7.69 5.83 15.47
CA HIS A 93 -6.70 6.76 16.02
C HIS A 93 -5.90 7.45 14.92
N THR A 94 -5.51 6.71 13.87
CA THR A 94 -4.81 7.29 12.71
C THR A 94 -5.68 8.32 12.00
N LEU A 95 -6.97 8.02 11.80
CA LEU A 95 -7.90 8.94 11.12
C LEU A 95 -8.21 10.21 11.92
N LEU A 96 -8.34 10.10 13.24
CA LEU A 96 -8.66 11.22 14.12
C LEU A 96 -7.47 12.11 14.47
N ALA A 97 -6.28 11.72 14.06
CA ALA A 97 -5.08 12.48 14.37
C ALA A 97 -4.94 13.74 13.50
N SER A 98 -4.04 14.61 13.90
CA SER A 98 -3.65 15.79 13.12
C SER A 98 -2.61 15.45 12.05
N ASN A 99 -2.38 16.38 11.12
CA ASN A 99 -1.34 16.29 10.08
C ASN A 99 -1.45 15.04 9.20
N LEU A 100 -2.65 14.75 8.73
CA LEU A 100 -2.90 13.60 7.87
C LEU A 100 -2.19 13.75 6.52
N ARG A 101 -1.37 12.76 6.20
CA ARG A 101 -0.61 12.65 4.96
C ARG A 101 -0.78 11.24 4.43
N TRP A 102 -1.45 11.12 3.30
CA TRP A 102 -1.74 9.83 2.70
C TRP A 102 -1.03 9.70 1.36
N MET A 103 -0.41 8.56 1.12
CA MET A 103 0.15 8.21 -0.18
C MET A 103 -0.51 6.92 -0.65
N PHE A 104 -1.12 6.95 -1.84
CA PHE A 104 -1.90 5.85 -2.38
C PHE A 104 -1.25 5.23 -3.62
N GLY A 105 -0.76 4.00 -3.47
CA GLY A 105 -0.40 3.14 -4.59
C GLY A 105 -1.61 2.43 -5.18
N HIS A 106 -2.68 2.25 -4.39
CA HIS A 106 -3.95 1.65 -4.80
C HIS A 106 -5.12 2.42 -4.21
N LEU A 107 -6.23 2.49 -4.95
CA LEU A 107 -7.48 3.00 -4.41
C LEU A 107 -8.02 2.05 -3.33
N ASN A 108 -8.61 2.62 -2.29
CA ASN A 108 -9.02 1.89 -1.10
C ASN A 108 -10.35 2.41 -0.53
N GLU A 109 -10.80 1.83 0.57
CA GLU A 109 -12.09 2.12 1.23
C GLU A 109 -12.26 3.58 1.66
N LEU A 110 -11.19 4.34 1.86
CA LEU A 110 -11.28 5.75 2.29
C LEU A 110 -11.81 6.69 1.20
N LEU A 111 -11.70 6.27 -0.06
CA LEU A 111 -12.12 7.05 -1.23
C LEU A 111 -13.35 6.43 -1.92
N LEU A 112 -14.26 5.84 -1.15
CA LEU A 112 -15.51 5.25 -1.66
C LEU A 112 -16.72 6.12 -1.30
N PRO A 113 -17.71 6.26 -2.21
CA PRO A 113 -19.01 6.80 -1.85
C PRO A 113 -19.82 5.79 -1.03
N ASP A 114 -20.77 6.29 -0.22
CA ASP A 114 -21.54 5.48 0.73
C ASP A 114 -22.28 4.31 0.07
N ASP A 115 -22.92 4.57 -1.06
CA ASP A 115 -23.69 3.56 -1.80
C ASP A 115 -22.81 2.41 -2.29
N LEU A 116 -21.63 2.71 -2.81
CA LEU A 116 -20.68 1.70 -3.27
C LEU A 116 -20.05 0.95 -2.09
N PHE A 117 -19.76 1.65 -0.99
CA PHE A 117 -19.26 1.01 0.23
C PHE A 117 -20.25 -0.04 0.76
N GLU A 118 -21.55 0.31 0.86
CA GLU A 118 -22.61 -0.60 1.33
C GLU A 118 -22.81 -1.78 0.37
N GLU A 119 -22.73 -1.54 -0.93
CA GLU A 119 -22.84 -2.59 -1.95
C GLU A 119 -21.71 -3.62 -1.80
N ILE A 120 -20.46 -3.16 -1.65
CA ILE A 120 -19.30 -4.03 -1.45
C ILE A 120 -19.41 -4.77 -0.12
N LEU A 121 -19.73 -4.06 0.96
CA LEU A 121 -19.87 -4.64 2.29
C LEU A 121 -20.92 -5.75 2.32
N THR A 122 -22.06 -5.53 1.67
CA THR A 122 -23.14 -6.51 1.60
C THR A 122 -22.77 -7.73 0.73
N ALA A 123 -22.12 -7.49 -0.41
CA ALA A 123 -21.71 -8.54 -1.33
C ALA A 123 -20.65 -9.49 -0.74
N HIS A 124 -19.81 -8.98 0.16
CA HIS A 124 -18.67 -9.70 0.73
C HIS A 124 -18.74 -9.85 2.26
N GLU A 125 -19.93 -9.80 2.85
CA GLU A 125 -20.10 -9.79 4.32
C GLU A 125 -19.44 -10.99 5.01
N ALA A 126 -19.63 -12.19 4.47
CA ALA A 126 -19.11 -13.41 5.08
C ALA A 126 -17.57 -13.47 5.02
N GLU A 127 -17.01 -13.15 3.86
CA GLU A 127 -15.56 -13.16 3.63
C GLU A 127 -14.87 -12.07 4.45
N LEU A 128 -15.45 -10.88 4.51
CA LEU A 128 -14.92 -9.76 5.29
C LEU A 128 -14.96 -10.05 6.79
N LYS A 129 -16.05 -10.66 7.27
CA LYS A 129 -16.15 -11.08 8.67
C LYS A 129 -15.08 -12.10 9.03
N ASP A 130 -14.84 -13.09 8.17
CA ASP A 130 -13.79 -14.09 8.39
C ASP A 130 -12.39 -13.45 8.33
N PHE A 131 -12.16 -12.60 7.36
CA PHE A 131 -10.87 -11.95 7.14
C PHE A 131 -10.52 -10.90 8.21
N LEU A 132 -11.44 -9.98 8.50
CA LEU A 132 -11.23 -8.84 9.42
C LEU A 132 -11.59 -9.17 10.86
N GLY A 133 -12.46 -10.16 11.09
CA GLY A 133 -13.04 -10.41 12.42
C GLY A 133 -13.93 -9.27 12.93
N ALA A 134 -14.31 -8.34 12.05
CA ALA A 134 -15.15 -7.19 12.35
C ALA A 134 -16.57 -7.41 11.82
N THR A 135 -17.54 -6.83 12.50
CA THR A 135 -18.94 -6.84 12.09
C THR A 135 -19.21 -5.77 11.02
N PRO A 136 -20.23 -5.94 10.17
CA PRO A 136 -20.63 -4.88 9.24
C PRO A 136 -20.91 -3.53 9.91
N ALA A 137 -21.44 -3.54 11.12
CA ALA A 137 -21.71 -2.32 11.90
C ALA A 137 -20.42 -1.58 12.29
N GLU A 138 -19.36 -2.31 12.67
CA GLU A 138 -18.06 -1.73 12.97
C GLU A 138 -17.42 -1.15 11.72
N LEU A 139 -17.49 -1.84 10.57
CA LEU A 139 -16.95 -1.33 9.32
C LEU A 139 -17.69 -0.08 8.83
N ARG A 140 -19.03 -0.02 9.00
CA ARG A 140 -19.82 1.20 8.74
C ARG A 140 -19.40 2.36 9.66
N SER A 141 -19.15 2.07 10.92
CA SER A 141 -18.70 3.10 11.86
C SER A 141 -17.35 3.68 11.45
N VAL A 142 -16.42 2.83 11.01
CA VAL A 142 -15.12 3.24 10.46
C VAL A 142 -15.29 4.06 9.20
N HIS A 143 -16.13 3.63 8.26
CA HIS A 143 -16.40 4.36 7.02
C HIS A 143 -17.01 5.75 7.28
N ASN A 144 -18.02 5.84 8.15
CA ASN A 144 -18.63 7.10 8.52
C ASN A 144 -17.66 8.08 9.18
N LEU A 145 -16.75 7.55 10.02
CA LEU A 145 -15.68 8.34 10.60
C LEU A 145 -14.71 8.83 9.52
N ALA A 146 -14.25 7.94 8.65
CA ALA A 146 -13.33 8.28 7.56
C ALA A 146 -13.94 9.36 6.66
N LYS A 147 -15.21 9.23 6.31
CA LYS A 147 -15.94 10.23 5.53
C LYS A 147 -15.97 11.58 6.24
N GLY A 148 -16.33 11.62 7.52
CA GLY A 148 -16.31 12.86 8.31
C GLY A 148 -14.93 13.51 8.34
N VAL A 149 -13.88 12.71 8.48
CA VAL A 149 -12.48 13.19 8.44
C VAL A 149 -12.13 13.77 7.06
N VAL A 150 -12.47 13.06 5.99
CA VAL A 150 -12.28 13.53 4.60
C VAL A 150 -13.05 14.82 4.32
N GLU A 151 -14.20 14.98 4.92
CA GLU A 151 -15.05 16.18 4.74
C GLU A 151 -14.57 17.39 5.53
N GLU A 152 -14.04 17.20 6.73
CA GLU A 152 -13.80 18.28 7.70
C GLU A 152 -12.33 18.59 7.98
N THR A 153 -11.41 17.68 7.63
CA THR A 153 -9.99 17.79 8.01
C THR A 153 -9.11 18.15 6.82
N ASN A 154 -8.03 18.88 7.09
CA ASN A 154 -6.99 19.12 6.08
C ASN A 154 -6.16 17.87 5.89
N ILE A 155 -6.18 17.31 4.69
CA ILE A 155 -5.45 16.10 4.33
C ILE A 155 -4.63 16.36 3.08
N ARG A 156 -3.35 15.99 3.13
CA ARG A 156 -2.47 15.98 1.94
C ARG A 156 -2.43 14.58 1.37
N ILE A 157 -2.82 14.43 0.12
CA ILE A 157 -2.92 13.15 -0.58
C ILE A 157 -1.98 13.14 -1.78
N LEU A 158 -1.00 12.26 -1.74
CA LEU A 158 -0.20 11.84 -2.89
C LEU A 158 -0.84 10.57 -3.46
N ILE A 159 -1.15 10.55 -4.74
CA ILE A 159 -1.72 9.39 -5.39
C ILE A 159 -0.95 9.07 -6.67
N TYR A 160 -0.60 7.81 -6.85
CA TYR A 160 0.06 7.37 -8.06
C TYR A 160 -0.93 7.30 -9.23
N GLU A 161 -0.52 7.77 -10.38
CA GLU A 161 -1.28 7.63 -11.64
C GLU A 161 -1.64 6.16 -11.91
N ALA A 162 -0.71 5.26 -11.60
CA ALA A 162 -0.90 3.83 -11.72
C ALA A 162 -2.09 3.30 -10.88
N ALA A 163 -2.43 3.93 -9.75
CA ALA A 163 -3.58 3.54 -8.93
C ALA A 163 -4.91 3.69 -9.70
N PHE A 164 -5.05 4.78 -10.45
CA PHE A 164 -6.22 5.00 -11.30
C PHE A 164 -6.25 4.07 -12.51
N SER A 165 -5.11 3.93 -13.19
CA SER A 165 -5.00 3.07 -14.37
C SER A 165 -5.24 1.60 -14.02
N SER A 166 -4.71 1.13 -12.89
CA SER A 166 -4.96 -0.23 -12.39
C SER A 166 -6.44 -0.43 -12.07
N MET A 167 -7.07 0.51 -11.34
CA MET A 167 -8.50 0.46 -11.06
C MET A 167 -9.33 0.43 -12.36
N ALA A 168 -8.99 1.22 -13.36
CA ALA A 168 -9.72 1.25 -14.64
C ALA A 168 -9.65 -0.08 -15.39
N VAL A 169 -8.47 -0.72 -15.40
CA VAL A 169 -8.22 -1.94 -16.19
C VAL A 169 -8.63 -3.20 -15.42
N SER A 170 -8.09 -3.40 -14.22
CA SER A 170 -8.34 -4.61 -13.41
C SER A 170 -9.61 -4.52 -12.55
N GLY A 171 -9.97 -3.31 -12.11
CA GLY A 171 -11.04 -3.09 -11.14
C GLY A 171 -10.71 -3.55 -9.73
N GLU A 172 -9.44 -3.84 -9.44
CA GLU A 172 -9.05 -4.22 -8.09
C GLU A 172 -9.09 -3.03 -7.14
N LEU A 173 -9.83 -3.21 -6.04
CA LEU A 173 -9.93 -2.28 -4.93
C LEU A 173 -9.32 -2.91 -3.68
N ASP A 174 -8.52 -2.16 -2.95
CA ASP A 174 -8.04 -2.53 -1.61
C ASP A 174 -9.09 -2.14 -0.55
N PHE A 175 -10.00 -3.06 -0.24
CA PHE A 175 -11.05 -2.83 0.74
C PHE A 175 -10.63 -3.38 2.11
N PHE A 176 -10.07 -2.54 2.97
CA PHE A 176 -9.47 -2.96 4.25
C PHE A 176 -8.43 -4.08 4.10
N SER A 177 -7.54 -3.96 3.13
CA SER A 177 -6.57 -4.99 2.73
C SER A 177 -7.19 -6.29 2.20
N TYR A 178 -8.49 -6.35 1.98
CA TYR A 178 -9.18 -7.39 1.24
C TYR A 178 -9.36 -6.94 -0.21
N LYS A 179 -8.91 -7.75 -1.17
CA LYS A 179 -9.03 -7.41 -2.59
C LYS A 179 -10.44 -7.69 -3.10
N VAL A 180 -11.08 -6.64 -3.61
CA VAL A 180 -12.40 -6.70 -4.24
C VAL A 180 -12.27 -6.37 -5.72
N SER A 181 -12.93 -7.15 -6.59
CA SER A 181 -13.01 -6.86 -8.00
C SER A 181 -14.29 -6.10 -8.31
N LEU A 182 -14.15 -4.86 -8.77
CA LEU A 182 -15.27 -4.00 -9.10
C LEU A 182 -15.75 -4.20 -10.55
N THR A 183 -17.05 -4.17 -10.75
CA THR A 183 -17.67 -4.10 -12.08
C THR A 183 -17.33 -2.77 -12.75
N PRO A 184 -17.47 -2.65 -14.09
CA PRO A 184 -17.22 -1.38 -14.77
C PRO A 184 -18.03 -0.19 -14.25
N ASP A 185 -19.30 -0.42 -13.85
CA ASP A 185 -20.13 0.62 -13.24
C ASP A 185 -19.59 1.04 -11.88
N GLN A 186 -19.25 0.09 -11.02
CA GLN A 186 -18.66 0.35 -9.72
C GLN A 186 -17.33 1.10 -9.82
N ARG A 187 -16.47 0.76 -10.81
CA ARG A 187 -15.24 1.50 -11.11
C ARG A 187 -15.54 2.95 -11.47
N SER A 188 -16.52 3.17 -12.35
CA SER A 188 -16.91 4.52 -12.76
C SER A 188 -17.44 5.34 -11.60
N ARG A 189 -18.25 4.76 -10.71
CA ARG A 189 -18.74 5.42 -9.48
C ARG A 189 -17.60 5.75 -8.52
N CYS A 190 -16.68 4.82 -8.29
CA CYS A 190 -15.50 5.04 -7.43
C CYS A 190 -14.65 6.20 -7.95
N ILE A 191 -14.24 6.16 -9.22
CA ILE A 191 -13.37 7.21 -9.81
C ILE A 191 -14.11 8.55 -9.92
N SER A 192 -15.42 8.55 -10.21
CA SER A 192 -16.25 9.76 -10.22
C SER A 192 -16.29 10.42 -8.86
N TYR A 193 -16.37 9.64 -7.79
CA TYR A 193 -16.35 10.17 -6.42
C TYR A 193 -14.99 10.81 -6.09
N VAL A 194 -13.87 10.17 -6.45
CA VAL A 194 -12.54 10.77 -6.27
C VAL A 194 -12.41 12.08 -7.06
N LEU A 195 -12.93 12.13 -8.29
CA LEU A 195 -12.99 13.35 -9.10
C LEU A 195 -13.79 14.45 -8.42
N GLN A 196 -14.93 14.10 -7.83
CA GLN A 196 -15.76 15.01 -7.07
C GLN A 196 -15.03 15.55 -5.83
N LEU A 197 -14.40 14.70 -5.05
CA LEU A 197 -13.57 15.09 -3.91
C LEU A 197 -12.46 16.05 -4.34
N CYS A 198 -11.73 15.71 -5.41
CA CYS A 198 -10.67 16.56 -5.95
C CYS A 198 -11.18 17.94 -6.35
N LYS A 199 -12.37 18.06 -6.96
CA LYS A 199 -12.94 19.34 -7.43
C LYS A 199 -13.56 20.18 -6.33
N GLN A 200 -14.23 19.56 -5.38
CA GLN A 200 -15.16 20.26 -4.46
C GLN A 200 -14.59 20.46 -3.06
N ARG A 201 -13.59 19.67 -2.64
CA ARG A 201 -13.09 19.74 -1.26
C ARG A 201 -11.78 20.52 -1.20
N GLU A 202 -11.83 21.76 -0.72
CA GLU A 202 -10.66 22.62 -0.58
C GLU A 202 -9.66 22.09 0.46
N LYS A 203 -10.16 21.45 1.53
CA LYS A 203 -9.35 20.86 2.60
C LYS A 203 -8.60 19.60 2.17
N LEU A 204 -9.00 18.99 1.04
CA LEU A 204 -8.26 17.88 0.45
C LEU A 204 -7.31 18.42 -0.61
N GLU A 205 -6.03 18.32 -0.33
CA GLU A 205 -5.00 18.69 -1.27
C GLU A 205 -4.50 17.42 -1.97
N PHE A 206 -4.76 17.32 -3.27
CA PHE A 206 -4.30 16.21 -4.09
C PHE A 206 -3.04 16.60 -4.87
N ARG A 207 -2.10 15.65 -4.99
CA ARG A 207 -1.02 15.68 -5.98
C ARG A 207 -0.92 14.32 -6.65
N LEU A 208 -0.78 14.33 -7.96
CA LEU A 208 -0.66 13.12 -8.78
C LEU A 208 0.81 12.84 -9.05
N ILE A 209 1.25 11.62 -8.75
CA ILE A 209 2.58 11.14 -9.04
C ILE A 209 2.52 10.36 -10.34
N SER A 210 3.16 10.89 -11.41
CA SER A 210 3.30 10.23 -12.70
C SER A 210 4.67 9.56 -12.78
N GLY A 211 4.69 8.34 -13.32
CA GLY A 211 5.93 7.58 -13.45
C GLY A 211 6.44 6.97 -12.12
N ARG A 212 7.65 6.46 -12.16
CA ARG A 212 8.28 5.77 -11.04
C ARG A 212 9.28 6.70 -10.37
N ILE A 213 8.90 7.38 -9.30
CA ILE A 213 9.81 8.23 -8.53
C ILE A 213 10.94 7.42 -7.88
N VAL A 214 10.73 6.12 -7.64
CA VAL A 214 11.68 5.25 -6.94
C VAL A 214 11.79 3.93 -7.67
N ASN A 215 12.43 3.88 -8.85
CA ASN A 215 12.67 2.54 -9.36
C ASN A 215 13.78 2.38 -10.37
N ASP A 216 14.96 2.08 -9.85
CA ASP A 216 15.92 1.22 -10.54
C ASP A 216 15.60 -0.27 -10.34
N PHE A 217 14.60 -0.62 -9.53
CA PHE A 217 14.15 -1.98 -9.27
C PHE A 217 12.79 -2.22 -9.94
N GLN A 218 12.70 -3.29 -10.72
CA GLN A 218 11.50 -3.67 -11.51
C GLN A 218 10.30 -4.15 -10.65
N TYR A 219 10.27 -3.92 -9.36
CA TYR A 219 9.16 -4.27 -8.49
C TYR A 219 8.22 -3.08 -8.32
N VAL A 220 7.04 -3.20 -8.90
CA VAL A 220 5.93 -2.26 -8.73
C VAL A 220 5.20 -2.66 -7.44
N ALA A 221 5.80 -2.35 -6.31
CA ALA A 221 5.09 -2.33 -5.05
C ALA A 221 4.91 -0.86 -4.69
N ASP A 222 3.76 -0.32 -5.01
CA ASP A 222 3.37 1.02 -4.60
C ASP A 222 2.56 0.89 -3.29
N PRO A 223 3.22 0.92 -2.11
CA PRO A 223 2.54 0.75 -0.84
C PRO A 223 1.61 1.92 -0.58
N ASN A 224 0.52 1.66 0.12
CA ASN A 224 -0.25 2.72 0.73
C ASN A 224 0.43 3.15 2.03
N MET A 225 0.64 4.44 2.22
CA MET A 225 1.24 5.02 3.41
C MET A 225 0.27 5.98 4.06
N PHE A 226 0.07 5.80 5.36
CA PHE A 226 -0.82 6.61 6.19
C PHE A 226 -0.02 7.19 7.34
N LEU A 227 0.30 8.48 7.25
CA LEU A 227 1.02 9.21 8.27
C LEU A 227 0.07 10.14 9.01
N SER A 228 0.21 10.17 10.33
CA SER A 228 -0.56 11.06 11.20
C SER A 228 0.27 11.43 12.44
N GLY A 229 -0.21 12.39 13.22
CA GLY A 229 0.45 12.79 14.46
C GLY A 229 0.26 11.82 15.64
N ALA A 230 -0.46 10.70 15.45
CA ALA A 230 -0.74 9.75 16.54
C ALA A 230 -0.28 8.33 16.22
N ALA A 231 -0.57 7.86 15.02
CA ALA A 231 -0.24 6.50 14.59
C ALA A 231 -0.04 6.47 13.08
N SER A 232 1.08 5.94 12.62
CA SER A 232 1.42 5.85 11.21
C SER A 232 1.61 4.40 10.81
N TYR A 233 1.20 4.02 9.60
CA TYR A 233 1.37 2.67 9.09
C TYR A 233 1.50 2.62 7.58
N LEU A 234 2.09 1.53 7.10
CA LEU A 234 2.22 1.19 5.69
C LEU A 234 1.37 -0.06 5.41
N ARG A 235 0.56 -0.03 4.36
CA ARG A 235 -0.01 -1.25 3.76
C ARG A 235 0.96 -1.69 2.67
N LEU A 236 1.61 -2.81 2.90
CA LEU A 236 2.56 -3.38 1.95
C LEU A 236 1.79 -4.21 0.91
N ASP A 237 2.32 -4.28 -0.31
CA ASP A 237 1.63 -4.92 -1.43
C ASP A 237 1.21 -6.37 -1.13
N ASN A 238 0.01 -6.71 -1.60
CA ASN A 238 -0.66 -7.99 -1.41
C ASN A 238 -0.09 -9.17 -2.24
N ASN A 239 0.98 -8.98 -3.00
CA ASN A 239 1.73 -10.09 -3.58
C ASN A 239 2.50 -10.90 -2.53
N CYS A 240 2.52 -10.43 -1.29
CA CYS A 240 2.95 -11.19 -0.13
C CYS A 240 1.73 -11.95 0.42
N PRO A 241 1.81 -13.29 0.63
CA PRO A 241 0.68 -14.11 1.10
C PRO A 241 0.21 -13.78 2.53
N ILE A 242 0.86 -12.84 3.18
CA ILE A 242 0.50 -12.32 4.49
C ILE A 242 0.18 -10.84 4.27
N ASN A 243 -1.06 -10.45 4.45
CA ASN A 243 -1.47 -9.04 4.49
C ASN A 243 -0.67 -8.33 5.57
N ARG A 244 0.44 -7.74 5.18
CA ARG A 244 1.36 -7.09 6.10
C ARG A 244 1.07 -5.63 6.16
N ILE A 245 0.71 -5.22 7.34
CA ILE A 245 0.71 -3.83 7.72
C ILE A 245 1.90 -3.61 8.64
N ALA A 246 2.72 -2.65 8.30
CA ALA A 246 3.85 -2.24 9.10
C ALA A 246 3.46 -0.97 9.88
N MET A 247 3.15 -1.12 11.18
CA MET A 247 2.97 0.01 12.08
C MET A 247 4.32 0.66 12.38
N VAL A 248 4.40 1.96 12.24
CA VAL A 248 5.58 2.73 12.65
C VAL A 248 5.63 2.77 14.17
N ASN A 249 6.69 2.24 14.76
CA ASN A 249 6.83 2.08 16.20
C ASN A 249 7.97 2.92 16.79
N ASN A 250 8.58 3.79 15.99
CA ASN A 250 9.74 4.56 16.38
C ASN A 250 9.63 5.97 15.80
N SER A 251 9.81 6.99 16.64
CA SER A 251 9.69 8.41 16.25
C SER A 251 10.68 8.82 15.17
N VAL A 252 11.90 8.28 15.19
CA VAL A 252 12.91 8.59 14.16
C VAL A 252 12.45 8.08 12.79
N MET A 253 11.83 6.90 12.74
CA MET A 253 11.29 6.38 11.49
C MET A 253 10.07 7.19 11.03
N GLU A 254 9.21 7.60 11.94
CA GLU A 254 8.08 8.48 11.65
C GLU A 254 8.54 9.81 11.05
N ASP A 255 9.55 10.43 11.64
CA ASP A 255 10.17 11.64 11.11
C ASP A 255 10.73 11.43 9.70
N ARG A 256 11.42 10.30 9.45
CA ARG A 256 11.98 9.97 8.14
C ARG A 256 10.89 9.74 7.07
N LEU A 257 9.82 9.06 7.42
CA LEU A 257 8.68 8.88 6.49
C LEU A 257 7.98 10.20 6.22
N SER A 258 7.84 11.04 7.25
CA SER A 258 7.29 12.39 7.11
C SER A 258 8.16 13.28 6.23
N GLU A 259 9.49 13.27 6.44
CA GLU A 259 10.46 13.97 5.59
C GLU A 259 10.37 13.49 4.13
N TYR A 260 10.29 12.16 3.91
CA TYR A 260 10.14 11.58 2.58
C TYR A 260 8.85 12.07 1.91
N PHE A 261 7.72 11.99 2.62
CA PHE A 261 6.46 12.50 2.10
C PHE A 261 6.55 13.97 1.72
N ASP A 262 7.11 14.81 2.60
CA ASP A 262 7.24 16.24 2.37
C ASP A 262 8.24 16.56 1.23
N GLN A 263 9.29 15.75 1.04
CA GLN A 263 10.18 15.86 -0.11
C GLN A 263 9.44 15.59 -1.42
N VAL A 264 8.69 14.48 -1.50
CA VAL A 264 7.88 14.16 -2.68
C VAL A 264 6.80 15.22 -2.90
N TRP A 265 6.14 15.65 -1.82
CA TRP A 265 5.13 16.71 -1.87
C TRP A 265 5.67 18.01 -2.46
N ASN A 266 6.86 18.42 -2.06
CA ASN A 266 7.46 19.68 -2.50
C ASN A 266 8.27 19.55 -3.79
N LEU A 267 8.38 18.34 -4.34
CA LEU A 267 9.16 18.12 -5.54
C LEU A 267 8.64 18.99 -6.69
N ASP A 268 9.52 19.78 -7.28
CA ASP A 268 9.21 20.61 -8.43
C ASP A 268 9.72 19.93 -9.70
N ASP A 269 9.07 18.83 -10.06
CA ASP A 269 9.40 17.97 -11.17
C ASP A 269 8.13 17.70 -12.01
N GLN A 270 8.31 17.45 -13.28
CA GLN A 270 7.24 17.04 -14.20
C GLN A 270 6.51 15.76 -13.79
N ASN A 271 7.13 14.98 -12.90
CA ASN A 271 6.54 13.74 -12.36
C ASN A 271 5.53 13.98 -11.22
N VAL A 272 5.36 15.21 -10.74
CA VAL A 272 4.38 15.54 -9.70
C VAL A 272 3.46 16.66 -10.19
N THR A 273 2.24 16.28 -10.55
CA THR A 273 1.20 17.23 -10.92
C THR A 273 0.55 17.83 -9.67
N LYS A 274 0.64 19.16 -9.55
CA LYS A 274 0.14 19.93 -8.39
C LYS A 274 -1.20 20.62 -8.68
N GLU A 275 -1.41 20.98 -9.95
CA GLU A 275 -2.56 21.76 -10.38
C GLU A 275 -3.84 20.93 -10.31
N ARG A 276 -4.79 21.36 -9.49
CA ARG A 276 -6.08 20.68 -9.27
C ARG A 276 -6.85 20.40 -10.56
N ASN A 277 -6.85 21.34 -11.50
CA ASN A 277 -7.53 21.16 -12.78
C ASN A 277 -6.85 20.08 -13.63
N ALA A 278 -5.52 20.06 -13.69
CA ALA A 278 -4.78 19.04 -14.43
C ALA A 278 -5.00 17.63 -13.83
N ILE A 279 -5.03 17.51 -12.51
CA ILE A 279 -5.38 16.25 -11.83
C ILE A 279 -6.80 15.83 -12.19
N ALA A 280 -7.76 16.76 -12.13
CA ALA A 280 -9.15 16.48 -12.46
C ALA A 280 -9.34 16.07 -13.93
N GLU A 281 -8.61 16.69 -14.86
CA GLU A 281 -8.58 16.29 -16.26
C GLU A 281 -8.03 14.88 -16.44
N HIS A 282 -6.92 14.56 -15.76
CA HIS A 282 -6.35 13.21 -15.79
C HIS A 282 -7.37 12.16 -15.31
N ILE A 283 -8.01 12.37 -14.14
CA ILE A 283 -9.04 11.46 -13.62
C ILE A 283 -10.22 11.36 -14.60
N HIS A 284 -10.59 12.45 -15.24
CA HIS A 284 -11.66 12.42 -16.24
C HIS A 284 -11.29 11.59 -17.48
N HIS A 285 -10.05 11.64 -17.96
CA HIS A 285 -9.58 10.77 -19.02
C HIS A 285 -9.64 9.28 -18.64
N ILE A 286 -9.29 8.95 -17.40
CA ILE A 286 -9.43 7.58 -16.89
C ILE A 286 -10.89 7.10 -16.92
N LEU A 287 -11.84 7.95 -16.52
CA LEU A 287 -13.28 7.65 -16.62
C LEU A 287 -13.71 7.37 -18.06
N GLN A 288 -13.27 8.20 -19.01
CA GLN A 288 -13.54 7.95 -20.44
C GLN A 288 -12.97 6.59 -20.88
N GLY A 289 -11.76 6.24 -20.42
CA GLY A 289 -11.14 4.96 -20.69
C GLY A 289 -11.99 3.76 -20.20
N ILE A 290 -12.58 3.85 -19.02
CA ILE A 290 -13.47 2.79 -18.49
C ILE A 290 -14.68 2.59 -19.43
N HIS A 291 -15.30 3.68 -19.87
CA HIS A 291 -16.43 3.59 -20.79
C HIS A 291 -16.06 2.97 -22.12
N LEU A 292 -14.87 3.30 -22.66
CA LEU A 292 -14.37 2.69 -23.89
C LEU A 292 -14.11 1.18 -23.73
N ILE A 293 -13.47 0.77 -22.63
CA ILE A 293 -13.21 -0.66 -22.33
C ILE A 293 -14.53 -1.42 -22.17
N THR A 294 -15.50 -0.82 -21.50
CA THR A 294 -16.82 -1.46 -21.30
C THR A 294 -17.54 -1.65 -22.61
N ARG A 295 -17.54 -0.64 -23.48
CA ARG A 295 -18.17 -0.71 -24.78
C ARG A 295 -17.52 -1.76 -25.69
N ALA A 296 -16.18 -1.75 -25.76
CA ALA A 296 -15.47 -2.75 -26.56
C ALA A 296 -15.76 -4.19 -26.14
N LYS A 297 -15.88 -4.45 -24.83
CA LYS A 297 -16.27 -5.78 -24.32
C LYS A 297 -17.73 -6.13 -24.64
N SER A 298 -18.63 -5.15 -24.67
CA SER A 298 -20.03 -5.38 -25.05
C SER A 298 -20.13 -5.76 -26.53
N ASP A 299 -19.46 -5.01 -27.39
CA ASP A 299 -19.44 -5.24 -28.82
C ASP A 299 -18.85 -6.64 -29.14
N GLU A 300 -17.76 -7.03 -28.47
CA GLU A 300 -17.15 -8.37 -28.62
C GLU A 300 -18.09 -9.50 -28.17
N MET A 301 -18.85 -9.30 -27.09
CA MET A 301 -19.83 -10.26 -26.60
C MET A 301 -21.01 -10.41 -27.57
N GLU A 302 -21.50 -9.33 -28.19
CA GLU A 302 -22.55 -9.35 -29.19
C GLU A 302 -22.10 -10.10 -30.44
N GLU A 303 -20.90 -9.84 -30.95
CA GLU A 303 -20.32 -10.56 -32.10
C GLU A 303 -20.18 -12.07 -31.83
N LEU A 304 -19.76 -12.45 -30.61
CA LEU A 304 -19.66 -13.83 -30.19
C LEU A 304 -21.05 -14.49 -30.15
N GLN A 305 -22.07 -13.83 -29.62
CA GLN A 305 -23.46 -14.35 -29.60
C GLN A 305 -24.03 -14.52 -30.99
N GLU A 306 -23.84 -13.56 -31.89
CA GLU A 306 -24.25 -13.66 -33.28
C GLU A 306 -23.53 -14.80 -34.00
N SER A 307 -22.22 -14.97 -33.77
CA SER A 307 -21.46 -16.09 -34.33
C SER A 307 -21.95 -17.47 -33.85
N TRP A 308 -22.42 -17.55 -32.60
CA TRP A 308 -23.01 -18.77 -32.05
C TRP A 308 -24.39 -19.05 -32.61
N MET A 309 -25.25 -18.04 -32.73
CA MET A 309 -26.60 -18.21 -33.31
C MET A 309 -26.57 -18.59 -34.80
N ASN A 310 -25.56 -18.11 -35.54
CA ASN A 310 -25.39 -18.45 -36.96
C ASN A 310 -24.81 -19.85 -37.21
N LYS A 311 -24.39 -20.58 -36.16
CA LYS A 311 -23.86 -21.96 -36.22
C LYS A 311 -24.87 -23.03 -35.80
N ILE A 312 -26.05 -22.61 -35.35
CA ILE A 312 -27.20 -23.46 -35.04
C ILE A 312 -28.20 -23.39 -36.20
#